data_61e070f9126633e3af19b2b03b888c1e
#
_entry.id   61e070f9126633e3af19b2b03b888c1e
#
_cell.length_a   1.000
_cell.length_b   1.000
_cell.length_c   1.000
_cell.angle_alpha   90.00
_cell.angle_beta   90.00
_cell.angle_gamma   90.00
#
_symmetry.space_group_name_H-M   'P 1'
#
loop_
_entity.id
_entity.type
_entity.pdbx_description
1 polymer ?
#
loop_
_entity_poly.entity_id
_entity_poly.type
_entity_poly.pdbx_seq_one_letter_code
_entity_poly.pdbx_strand_id
1 'polypeptide(L)'
;MEIVTGYAGKAHITAEDWAELNRGIMGADSVVLQTGRAFESELVSNNLLKIYDGCGLMQGRQFVIPAGKSDEITIDNGTQGEKRIDLVVARYSKNEDTKIEAIDIVLIKGTPAATAP
;
A
#
# COMPACT_ATOMS: atom_id res chain seq x y z
N MET A 1 -32.02 -1.08 -11.86
CA MET A 1 -31.41 -1.68 -10.66
C MET A 1 -30.74 -2.98 -11.05
N GLU A 2 -29.50 -3.17 -10.64
CA GLU A 2 -28.70 -4.33 -11.02
C GLU A 2 -28.22 -5.09 -9.80
N ILE A 3 -28.17 -6.43 -9.89
CA ILE A 3 -27.51 -7.23 -8.88
C ILE A 3 -26.01 -7.31 -9.23
N VAL A 4 -25.13 -6.97 -8.29
CA VAL A 4 -23.70 -6.95 -8.53
C VAL A 4 -23.03 -8.26 -8.12
N THR A 5 -23.28 -8.72 -6.91
CA THR A 5 -22.63 -9.91 -6.37
C THR A 5 -23.40 -11.21 -6.59
N GLY A 6 -24.58 -11.15 -7.23
CA GLY A 6 -25.35 -12.32 -7.62
C GLY A 6 -24.90 -12.88 -8.96
N TYR A 7 -25.28 -14.11 -9.26
CA TYR A 7 -24.97 -14.74 -10.54
C TYR A 7 -25.81 -14.14 -11.66
N ALA A 8 -25.16 -13.61 -12.68
CA ALA A 8 -25.81 -12.98 -13.82
C ALA A 8 -25.54 -13.70 -15.15
N GLY A 9 -25.12 -14.96 -15.08
CA GLY A 9 -24.84 -15.79 -16.27
C GLY A 9 -23.44 -15.62 -16.85
N LYS A 10 -22.68 -14.64 -16.39
CA LYS A 10 -21.29 -14.36 -16.82
C LYS A 10 -20.56 -13.58 -15.75
N ALA A 11 -19.24 -13.49 -15.86
CA ALA A 11 -18.46 -12.63 -14.99
C ALA A 11 -18.82 -11.18 -15.27
N HIS A 12 -19.18 -10.44 -14.23
CA HIS A 12 -19.64 -9.06 -14.38
C HIS A 12 -19.21 -8.14 -13.23
N ILE A 13 -18.56 -8.68 -12.20
CA ILE A 13 -18.10 -7.89 -11.06
C ILE A 13 -16.80 -7.19 -11.48
N THR A 14 -16.77 -5.87 -11.34
CA THR A 14 -15.59 -5.05 -11.68
C THR A 14 -14.81 -4.65 -10.44
N ALA A 15 -13.60 -4.17 -10.66
CA ALA A 15 -12.78 -3.61 -9.57
C ALA A 15 -13.51 -2.43 -8.90
N GLU A 16 -14.22 -1.60 -9.68
CA GLU A 16 -14.97 -0.47 -9.12
C GLU A 16 -16.16 -0.94 -8.27
N ASP A 17 -16.83 -2.02 -8.66
CA ASP A 17 -17.91 -2.59 -7.85
C ASP A 17 -17.41 -2.98 -6.46
N TRP A 18 -16.28 -3.66 -6.38
CA TRP A 18 -15.66 -4.02 -5.09
C TRP A 18 -15.23 -2.79 -4.30
N ALA A 19 -14.63 -1.81 -4.97
CA ALA A 19 -14.20 -0.59 -4.30
C ALA A 19 -15.39 0.19 -3.72
N GLU A 20 -16.50 0.28 -4.46
CA GLU A 20 -17.70 0.95 -4.00
C GLU A 20 -18.30 0.27 -2.77
N LEU A 21 -18.39 -1.06 -2.78
CA LEU A 21 -18.88 -1.82 -1.63
C LEU A 21 -17.99 -1.58 -0.41
N ASN A 22 -16.67 -1.66 -0.58
CA ASN A 22 -15.72 -1.45 0.51
C ASN A 22 -15.81 -0.02 1.06
N ARG A 23 -15.94 0.98 0.21
CA ARG A 23 -16.14 2.37 0.65
C ARG A 23 -17.42 2.54 1.45
N GLY A 24 -18.48 1.84 1.05
CA GLY A 24 -19.76 1.88 1.77
C GLY A 24 -19.69 1.26 3.16
N ILE A 25 -18.86 0.24 3.34
CA ILE A 25 -18.70 -0.48 4.62
C ILE A 25 -17.66 0.19 5.51
N MET A 26 -16.50 0.54 4.96
CA MET A 26 -15.32 0.99 5.71
C MET A 26 -15.03 2.49 5.61
N GLY A 27 -15.73 3.19 4.73
CA GLY A 27 -15.44 4.60 4.44
C GLY A 27 -14.48 4.78 3.27
N ALA A 28 -14.35 6.03 2.82
CA ALA A 28 -13.56 6.37 1.63
C ALA A 28 -12.06 6.58 1.91
N ASP A 29 -11.67 6.59 3.17
CA ASP A 29 -10.27 6.80 3.56
C ASP A 29 -9.43 5.55 3.34
N SER A 30 -8.11 5.74 3.29
CA SER A 30 -7.17 4.63 3.27
C SER A 30 -6.96 4.13 4.69
N VAL A 31 -7.02 2.82 4.90
CA VAL A 31 -6.91 2.20 6.22
C VAL A 31 -6.06 0.93 6.16
N VAL A 32 -5.39 0.62 7.26
CA VAL A 32 -4.74 -0.67 7.49
C VAL A 32 -5.68 -1.51 8.35
N LEU A 33 -6.00 -2.71 7.87
CA LEU A 33 -6.88 -3.62 8.59
C LEU A 33 -6.12 -4.38 9.67
N GLN A 34 -6.83 -4.82 10.71
CA GLN A 34 -6.25 -5.57 11.82
C GLN A 34 -6.11 -7.05 11.47
N THR A 35 -5.37 -7.34 10.41
CA THR A 35 -5.11 -8.70 9.92
C THR A 35 -3.63 -8.91 9.71
N GLY A 36 -3.17 -10.16 9.85
CA GLY A 36 -1.75 -10.48 9.73
C GLY A 36 -0.92 -9.67 10.72
N ARG A 37 0.22 -9.19 10.29
CA ARG A 37 1.10 -8.35 11.09
C ARG A 37 0.84 -6.85 10.88
N ALA A 38 -0.26 -6.51 10.21
CA ALA A 38 -0.69 -5.12 9.98
C ALA A 38 0.42 -4.23 9.39
N PHE A 39 1.21 -4.77 8.46
CA PHE A 39 2.35 -4.11 7.83
C PHE A 39 3.44 -3.65 8.82
N GLU A 40 3.61 -4.39 9.92
CA GLU A 40 4.70 -4.13 10.85
C GLU A 40 6.04 -4.06 10.10
N SER A 41 6.90 -3.13 10.48
CA SER A 41 8.18 -2.94 9.84
C SER A 41 9.33 -3.30 10.77
N GLU A 42 10.44 -3.76 10.18
CA GLU A 42 11.67 -4.09 10.90
C GLU A 42 12.88 -3.60 10.10
N LEU A 43 13.79 -2.93 10.78
CA LEU A 43 15.04 -2.51 10.18
C LEU A 43 16.02 -3.68 10.25
N VAL A 44 16.22 -4.35 9.11
CA VAL A 44 17.08 -5.54 9.02
C VAL A 44 18.56 -5.15 9.03
N SER A 45 18.88 -4.01 8.41
CA SER A 45 20.20 -3.42 8.40
C SER A 45 20.08 -1.91 8.27
N ASN A 46 21.21 -1.19 8.27
CA ASN A 46 21.17 0.26 8.12
C ASN A 46 20.52 0.73 6.81
N ASN A 47 20.43 -0.15 5.83
CA ASN A 47 19.96 0.19 4.48
C ASN A 47 18.75 -0.64 4.03
N LEU A 48 18.24 -1.53 4.86
CA LEU A 48 17.16 -2.43 4.46
C LEU A 48 16.04 -2.44 5.48
N LEU A 49 14.86 -2.02 5.03
CA LEU A 49 13.62 -2.09 5.79
C LEU A 49 12.76 -3.23 5.26
N LYS A 50 12.28 -4.07 6.16
CA LYS A 50 11.38 -5.17 5.85
C LYS A 50 9.99 -4.84 6.36
N ILE A 51 8.99 -5.05 5.50
CA ILE A 51 7.58 -4.81 5.84
C ILE A 51 6.86 -6.15 5.79
N TYR A 52 6.28 -6.53 6.91
CA TYR A 52 5.63 -7.82 7.07
C TYR A 52 4.21 -7.83 6.50
N ASP A 53 3.61 -9.01 6.50
CA ASP A 53 2.28 -9.22 5.94
C ASP A 53 1.21 -8.35 6.58
N GLY A 54 0.19 -8.08 5.80
CA GLY A 54 -0.94 -7.26 6.21
C GLY A 54 -1.90 -7.03 5.07
N CYS A 55 -2.96 -6.33 5.36
CA CYS A 55 -4.01 -6.00 4.40
C CYS A 55 -4.49 -4.58 4.64
N GLY A 56 -4.77 -3.86 3.59
CA GLY A 56 -5.30 -2.52 3.69
C GLY A 56 -6.30 -2.22 2.59
N LEU A 57 -6.99 -1.10 2.74
CA LEU A 57 -7.88 -0.54 1.73
C LEU A 57 -7.41 0.87 1.39
N MET A 58 -7.31 1.16 0.11
CA MET A 58 -7.01 2.50 -0.39
C MET A 58 -8.20 2.97 -1.23
N GLN A 59 -9.01 3.82 -0.64
CA GLN A 59 -10.27 4.27 -1.24
C GLN A 59 -11.10 3.08 -1.76
N GLY A 60 -11.21 2.05 -0.91
CA GLY A 60 -11.97 0.84 -1.20
C GLY A 60 -11.22 -0.26 -1.94
N ARG A 61 -10.04 0.01 -2.49
CA ARG A 61 -9.23 -1.01 -3.18
C ARG A 61 -8.34 -1.73 -2.19
N GLN A 62 -8.49 -3.04 -2.14
CA GLN A 62 -7.71 -3.88 -1.24
C GLN A 62 -6.29 -4.08 -1.76
N PHE A 63 -5.32 -3.99 -0.87
CA PHE A 63 -3.94 -4.35 -1.14
C PHE A 63 -3.39 -5.19 0.00
N VAL A 64 -2.51 -6.14 -0.34
CA VAL A 64 -2.00 -7.11 0.65
C VAL A 64 -0.51 -7.38 0.44
N ILE A 65 0.16 -7.71 1.55
CA ILE A 65 1.34 -8.56 1.53
C ILE A 65 0.87 -9.90 2.07
N PRO A 66 0.91 -10.99 1.28
CA PRO A 66 0.36 -12.27 1.70
C PRO A 66 0.96 -12.82 2.99
N ALA A 67 0.18 -13.58 3.72
CA ALA A 67 0.60 -14.18 4.98
C ALA A 67 1.91 -14.97 4.81
N GLY A 68 2.84 -14.76 5.73
CA GLY A 68 4.15 -15.41 5.69
C GLY A 68 5.13 -14.79 4.71
N LYS A 69 4.74 -13.76 3.97
CA LYS A 69 5.60 -13.03 3.04
C LYS A 69 5.91 -11.64 3.58
N SER A 70 6.85 -10.97 2.93
CA SER A 70 7.24 -9.60 3.28
C SER A 70 7.78 -8.90 2.05
N ASP A 71 7.68 -7.58 2.07
CA ASP A 71 8.33 -6.73 1.09
C ASP A 71 9.56 -6.06 1.72
N GLU A 72 10.57 -5.82 0.92
CA GLU A 72 11.78 -5.15 1.36
C GLU A 72 11.99 -3.87 0.57
N ILE A 73 12.51 -2.85 1.24
CA ILE A 73 12.85 -1.60 0.59
C ILE A 73 14.23 -1.14 1.03
N THR A 74 15.04 -0.72 0.05
CA THR A 74 16.38 -0.23 0.29
C THR A 74 16.33 1.24 0.67
N ILE A 75 17.06 1.59 1.71
CA ILE A 75 17.18 2.96 2.19
C ILE A 75 18.60 3.43 1.86
N ASP A 76 18.72 4.57 1.19
CA ASP A 76 20.01 5.14 0.85
C ASP A 76 20.78 5.55 2.11
N ASN A 77 22.12 5.44 2.04
CA ASN A 77 23.00 5.90 3.12
C ASN A 77 22.78 7.38 3.41
N GLY A 78 22.91 7.72 4.69
CA GLY A 78 22.88 9.11 5.12
C GLY A 78 24.19 9.84 4.78
N THR A 79 24.16 11.15 4.96
CA THR A 79 25.35 12.02 4.82
C THR A 79 25.87 12.34 6.22
N GLN A 80 27.18 12.21 6.42
CA GLN A 80 27.81 12.51 7.71
C GLN A 80 27.51 13.95 8.13
N GLY A 81 27.08 14.14 9.38
CA GLY A 81 26.75 15.45 9.94
C GLY A 81 25.38 15.99 9.55
N GLU A 82 24.60 15.23 8.79
CA GLU A 82 23.26 15.62 8.36
C GLU A 82 22.23 14.57 8.77
N LYS A 83 20.99 15.01 8.92
CA LYS A 83 19.84 14.16 9.23
C LYS A 83 18.83 14.21 8.10
N ARG A 84 18.10 13.14 7.93
CA ARG A 84 17.08 13.01 6.88
C ARG A 84 15.93 12.19 7.39
N ILE A 85 14.72 12.58 7.02
CA ILE A 85 13.51 11.81 7.26
C ILE A 85 13.01 11.32 5.91
N ASP A 86 12.92 10.01 5.75
CA ASP A 86 12.36 9.37 4.57
C ASP A 86 10.96 8.85 4.89
N LEU A 87 10.08 8.84 3.90
CA LEU A 87 8.74 8.27 4.02
C LEU A 87 8.65 6.99 3.20
N VAL A 88 8.09 5.95 3.81
CA VAL A 88 7.77 4.70 3.11
C VAL A 88 6.27 4.65 2.96
N VAL A 89 5.80 4.63 1.72
CA VAL A 89 4.37 4.74 1.41
C VAL A 89 3.92 3.66 0.44
N ALA A 90 2.64 3.32 0.50
CA ALA A 90 1.99 2.54 -0.53
C ALA A 90 1.45 3.50 -1.60
N ARG A 91 1.80 3.26 -2.85
CA ARG A 91 1.41 4.11 -3.97
C ARG A 91 0.54 3.34 -4.94
N TYR A 92 -0.67 3.86 -5.18
CA TYR A 92 -1.57 3.37 -6.21
C TYR A 92 -1.23 3.99 -7.56
N SER A 93 -1.28 3.17 -8.60
CA SER A 93 -1.14 3.63 -9.98
C SER A 93 -2.08 2.87 -10.90
N LYS A 94 -2.45 3.51 -12.00
CA LYS A 94 -3.29 2.91 -13.03
C LYS A 94 -2.74 3.28 -14.40
N ASN A 95 -2.52 2.28 -15.23
CA ASN A 95 -2.12 2.51 -16.62
C ASN A 95 -3.37 2.88 -17.43
N GLU A 96 -3.40 4.08 -18.03
CA GLU A 96 -4.56 4.57 -18.74
C GLU A 96 -4.84 3.80 -20.05
N ASP A 97 -3.83 3.21 -20.67
CA ASP A 97 -3.98 2.44 -21.88
C ASP A 97 -4.49 1.01 -21.61
N THR A 98 -3.88 0.32 -20.66
CA THR A 98 -4.23 -1.07 -20.33
C THR A 98 -5.28 -1.19 -19.23
N LYS A 99 -5.53 -0.12 -18.49
CA LYS A 99 -6.41 -0.07 -17.31
C LYS A 99 -5.93 -0.96 -16.16
N ILE A 100 -4.68 -1.42 -16.20
CA ILE A 100 -4.10 -2.22 -15.13
C ILE A 100 -3.79 -1.33 -13.93
N GLU A 101 -4.24 -1.75 -12.76
CA GLU A 101 -4.01 -1.08 -11.49
C GLU A 101 -2.92 -1.81 -10.70
N ALA A 102 -2.13 -1.06 -9.94
CA ALA A 102 -1.08 -1.62 -9.09
C ALA A 102 -0.89 -0.78 -7.83
N ILE A 103 -0.40 -1.43 -6.77
CA ILE A 103 0.04 -0.76 -5.55
C ILE A 103 1.46 -1.25 -5.26
N ASP A 104 2.37 -0.29 -5.08
CA ASP A 104 3.77 -0.55 -4.79
C ASP A 104 4.20 0.17 -3.52
N ILE A 105 5.19 -0.38 -2.84
CA ILE A 105 5.85 0.31 -1.74
C ILE A 105 6.94 1.20 -2.33
N VAL A 106 6.92 2.47 -1.97
CA VAL A 106 7.84 3.49 -2.49
C VAL A 106 8.49 4.23 -1.35
N LEU A 107 9.79 4.46 -1.48
CA LEU A 107 10.55 5.33 -0.58
C LEU A 107 10.55 6.75 -1.13
N ILE A 108 10.04 7.68 -0.35
CA ILE A 108 10.16 9.11 -0.64
C ILE A 108 11.30 9.64 0.21
N LYS A 109 12.44 9.92 -0.43
CA LYS A 109 13.65 10.37 0.23
C LYS A 109 13.50 11.81 0.68
N GLY A 110 13.82 12.06 1.95
CA GLY A 110 13.83 13.41 2.49
C GLY A 110 15.02 14.22 2.04
N THR A 111 15.04 15.49 2.39
CA THR A 111 16.17 16.39 2.13
C THR A 111 17.10 16.36 3.33
N PRO A 112 18.41 16.06 3.14
CA PRO A 112 19.39 16.11 4.23
C PRO A 112 19.53 17.52 4.78
N ALA A 113 19.62 17.63 6.11
CA ALA A 113 19.80 18.90 6.80
C ALA A 113 20.58 18.69 8.10
N ALA A 114 21.17 19.75 8.64
CA ALA A 114 21.90 19.68 9.90
C ALA A 114 20.98 19.27 11.07
N THR A 115 19.70 19.61 10.98
CA THR A 115 18.66 19.18 11.91
C THR A 115 17.53 18.53 11.14
N ALA A 116 16.89 17.49 11.73
CA ALA A 116 15.76 16.85 11.11
C ALA A 116 14.61 17.85 10.91
N PRO A 117 13.98 17.87 9.72
CA PRO A 117 12.85 18.75 9.45
C PRO A 117 11.62 18.40 10.27
#